data_642f08c2e0871c572c9f3ebb3baa2b48
#
_entry.id   642f08c2e0871c572c9f3ebb3baa2b48
#
_cell.length_a   1.000
_cell.length_b   1.000
_cell.length_c   1.000
_cell.angle_alpha   90.00
_cell.angle_beta   90.00
_cell.angle_gamma   90.00
#
_symmetry.space_group_name_H-M   'P 1'
#
loop_
_entity.id
_entity.type
_entity.pdbx_description
1 polymer ?
#
loop_
_entity_poly.entity_id
_entity_poly.type
_entity_poly.pdbx_seq_one_letter_code
_entity_poly.pdbx_strand_id
1 'polypeptide(L)'
;MKSEIFDICFIALLVIIIISVAMHIYNKNLDSDQSVLEEMTQTMPEEEQEEIKAKLEEDKLVTSDCEINGSIYEVIAILNIPKLEIQYPVLSSTSKELLKVSLNKYWGPNPNKEGNFCIVGHNYNDERFFGKLHKIQNGDEIELTDMTGKTKVYYVYDTYIVDPDNTKCTSQKTNGETEITLITCTKNFKQRFIVKARCNFT
;
A
#
# COMPACT_ATOMS: atom_id res chain seq x y z
N MET A 1 41.42 -11.53 22.10
CA MET A 1 40.35 -10.71 22.72
C MET A 1 40.43 -9.21 22.38
N LYS A 2 41.56 -8.50 22.58
CA LYS A 2 41.65 -7.06 22.17
C LYS A 2 41.68 -6.83 20.65
N SER A 3 42.28 -7.74 19.87
CA SER A 3 42.32 -7.66 18.40
C SER A 3 40.95 -7.91 17.76
N GLU A 4 40.20 -8.88 18.25
CA GLU A 4 38.86 -9.22 17.72
C GLU A 4 37.82 -8.10 17.94
N ILE A 5 37.90 -7.40 19.10
CA ILE A 5 37.04 -6.24 19.37
C ILE A 5 37.36 -5.08 18.43
N PHE A 6 38.66 -4.88 18.12
CA PHE A 6 39.10 -3.83 17.19
C PHE A 6 38.62 -4.11 15.77
N ASP A 7 38.66 -5.38 15.33
CA ASP A 7 38.18 -5.80 14.00
C ASP A 7 36.66 -5.65 13.88
N ILE A 8 35.90 -5.99 14.92
CA ILE A 8 34.44 -5.80 14.97
C ILE A 8 34.07 -4.31 14.91
N CYS A 9 34.74 -3.46 15.69
CA CYS A 9 34.52 -2.00 15.64
C CYS A 9 34.88 -1.39 14.31
N PHE A 10 35.94 -1.89 13.64
CA PHE A 10 36.37 -1.43 12.32
C PHE A 10 35.37 -1.82 11.24
N ILE A 11 34.83 -3.04 11.28
CA ILE A 11 33.79 -3.52 10.36
C ILE A 11 32.49 -2.72 10.56
N ALA A 12 32.08 -2.47 11.82
CA ALA A 12 30.90 -1.65 12.13
C ALA A 12 31.05 -0.22 11.59
N LEU A 13 32.24 0.37 11.72
CA LEU A 13 32.51 1.71 11.16
C LEU A 13 32.44 1.75 9.64
N LEU A 14 32.99 0.73 8.96
CA LEU A 14 32.89 0.58 7.51
C LEU A 14 31.44 0.45 7.03
N VAL A 15 30.62 -0.33 7.73
CA VAL A 15 29.19 -0.48 7.39
C VAL A 15 28.45 0.86 7.54
N ILE A 16 28.72 1.62 8.59
CA ILE A 16 28.12 2.95 8.80
C ILE A 16 28.53 3.92 7.68
N ILE A 17 29.78 3.90 7.26
CA ILE A 17 30.28 4.73 6.15
C ILE A 17 29.59 4.33 4.83
N ILE A 18 29.45 3.04 4.54
CA ILE A 18 28.79 2.55 3.32
C ILE A 18 27.31 2.97 3.31
N ILE A 19 26.62 2.84 4.42
CA ILE A 19 25.22 3.27 4.54
C ILE A 19 25.09 4.78 4.36
N SER A 20 26.00 5.56 4.96
CA SER A 20 26.01 7.02 4.83
C SER A 20 26.26 7.48 3.40
N VAL A 21 27.20 6.84 2.70
CA VAL A 21 27.48 7.12 1.28
C VAL A 21 26.32 6.72 0.38
N ALA A 22 25.72 5.56 0.61
CA ALA A 22 24.54 5.11 -0.14
C ALA A 22 23.35 6.08 0.05
N MET A 23 23.13 6.55 1.28
CA MET A 23 22.08 7.51 1.61
C MET A 23 22.34 8.89 0.98
N HIS A 24 23.62 9.32 0.95
CA HIS A 24 24.00 10.55 0.27
C HIS A 24 23.81 10.49 -1.25
N ILE A 25 24.16 9.36 -1.89
CA ILE A 25 23.94 9.14 -3.33
C ILE A 25 22.44 9.10 -3.62
N TYR A 26 21.64 8.42 -2.78
CA TYR A 26 20.20 8.35 -2.93
C TYR A 26 19.55 9.74 -2.83
N ASN A 27 19.89 10.53 -1.81
CA ASN A 27 19.38 11.90 -1.67
C ASN A 27 19.83 12.81 -2.81
N LYS A 28 21.06 12.70 -3.29
CA LYS A 28 21.55 13.48 -4.42
C LYS A 28 20.84 13.15 -5.74
N ASN A 29 20.45 11.89 -5.94
CA ASN A 29 19.65 11.50 -7.12
C ASN A 29 18.23 12.05 -7.03
N LEU A 30 17.60 12.03 -5.85
CA LEU A 30 16.29 12.65 -5.60
C LEU A 30 16.31 14.16 -5.87
N ASP A 31 17.33 14.88 -5.36
CA ASP A 31 17.50 16.32 -5.59
C ASP A 31 17.74 16.63 -7.08
N SER A 32 18.47 15.75 -7.79
CA SER A 32 18.70 15.88 -9.24
C SER A 32 17.42 15.70 -10.04
N ASP A 33 16.59 14.72 -9.69
CA ASP A 33 15.31 14.48 -10.37
C ASP A 33 14.31 15.62 -10.11
N GLN A 34 14.27 16.17 -8.89
CA GLN A 34 13.46 17.34 -8.57
C GLN A 34 13.93 18.59 -9.33
N SER A 35 15.22 18.84 -9.39
CA SER A 35 15.76 20.02 -10.09
C SER A 35 15.52 19.97 -11.61
N VAL A 36 15.59 18.79 -12.21
CA VAL A 36 15.25 18.59 -13.64
C VAL A 36 13.75 18.80 -13.89
N LEU A 37 12.91 18.35 -12.97
CA LEU A 37 11.46 18.56 -13.05
C LEU A 37 11.10 20.05 -12.92
N GLU A 38 11.73 20.77 -11.99
CA GLU A 38 11.55 22.22 -11.80
C GLU A 38 12.01 23.00 -13.02
N GLU A 39 13.16 22.65 -13.62
CA GLU A 39 13.69 23.33 -14.81
C GLU A 39 12.81 23.05 -16.05
N MET A 40 12.31 21.83 -16.23
CA MET A 40 11.35 21.51 -17.30
C MET A 40 10.02 22.23 -17.11
N THR A 41 9.54 22.35 -15.87
CA THR A 41 8.26 23.01 -15.56
C THR A 41 8.35 24.53 -15.82
N GLN A 42 9.47 25.18 -15.53
CA GLN A 42 9.67 26.63 -15.76
C GLN A 42 9.67 27.04 -17.24
N THR A 43 9.93 26.11 -18.16
CA THR A 43 9.94 26.36 -19.61
C THR A 43 8.59 26.14 -20.31
N MET A 44 7.59 25.64 -19.57
CA MET A 44 6.25 25.35 -20.09
C MET A 44 5.29 26.55 -19.96
N PRO A 45 4.21 26.64 -20.75
CA PRO A 45 3.15 27.65 -20.55
C PRO A 45 2.52 27.55 -19.16
N GLU A 46 2.13 28.69 -18.58
CA GLU A 46 1.57 28.76 -17.20
C GLU A 46 0.36 27.84 -17.00
N GLU A 47 -0.53 27.71 -17.98
CA GLU A 47 -1.70 26.80 -17.93
C GLU A 47 -1.29 25.34 -17.79
N GLU A 48 -0.24 24.93 -18.49
CA GLU A 48 0.29 23.56 -18.45
C GLU A 48 1.04 23.28 -17.14
N GLN A 49 1.70 24.29 -16.58
CA GLN A 49 2.32 24.23 -15.24
C GLN A 49 1.29 24.05 -14.13
N GLU A 50 0.16 24.75 -14.19
CA GLU A 50 -0.93 24.61 -13.22
C GLU A 50 -1.60 23.24 -13.30
N GLU A 51 -1.80 22.70 -14.52
CA GLU A 51 -2.35 21.36 -14.70
C GLU A 51 -1.44 20.26 -14.16
N ILE A 52 -0.13 20.36 -14.40
CA ILE A 52 0.87 19.42 -13.86
C ILE A 52 0.92 19.52 -12.33
N LYS A 53 0.91 20.74 -11.80
CA LYS A 53 0.91 20.98 -10.35
C LYS A 53 -0.34 20.41 -9.67
N ALA A 54 -1.51 20.62 -10.27
CA ALA A 54 -2.77 20.07 -9.80
C ALA A 54 -2.76 18.55 -9.83
N LYS A 55 -2.22 17.93 -10.89
CA LYS A 55 -2.04 16.47 -10.97
C LYS A 55 -1.07 15.91 -9.92
N LEU A 56 0.05 16.59 -9.70
CA LEU A 56 1.04 16.20 -8.68
C LEU A 56 0.47 16.29 -7.26
N GLU A 57 -0.32 17.33 -6.96
CA GLU A 57 -1.03 17.46 -5.68
C GLU A 57 -2.15 16.40 -5.53
N GLU A 58 -2.87 16.09 -6.62
CA GLU A 58 -3.90 15.05 -6.61
C GLU A 58 -3.31 13.64 -6.41
N ASP A 59 -2.08 13.39 -6.90
CA ASP A 59 -1.39 12.09 -6.75
C ASP A 59 -0.63 11.95 -5.43
N LYS A 60 -0.49 13.03 -4.66
CA LYS A 60 0.16 12.99 -3.36
C LYS A 60 -0.60 12.06 -2.42
N LEU A 61 0.13 11.11 -1.83
CA LEU A 61 -0.45 10.25 -0.80
C LEU A 61 -0.77 11.10 0.43
N VAL A 62 -2.05 11.18 0.77
CA VAL A 62 -2.51 11.76 2.03
C VAL A 62 -2.56 10.66 3.07
N THR A 63 -1.91 10.88 4.19
CA THR A 63 -1.88 9.96 5.33
C THR A 63 -2.48 10.64 6.56
N SER A 64 -2.91 9.85 7.53
CA SER A 64 -3.34 10.32 8.84
C SER A 64 -2.77 9.44 9.93
N ASP A 65 -2.30 10.04 10.99
CA ASP A 65 -1.90 9.32 12.19
C ASP A 65 -3.14 8.83 12.95
N CYS A 66 -3.17 7.55 13.25
CA CYS A 66 -4.26 6.94 14.01
C CYS A 66 -3.72 6.16 15.19
N GLU A 67 -4.27 6.41 16.38
CA GLU A 67 -3.93 5.63 17.58
C GLU A 67 -4.70 4.30 17.58
N ILE A 68 -3.96 3.19 17.58
CA ILE A 68 -4.49 1.84 17.67
C ILE A 68 -3.79 1.13 18.83
N ASN A 69 -4.54 0.71 19.84
CA ASN A 69 -4.02 0.02 21.03
C ASN A 69 -2.87 0.78 21.75
N GLY A 70 -2.95 2.11 21.83
CA GLY A 70 -1.97 2.96 22.51
C GLY A 70 -0.69 3.25 21.72
N SER A 71 -0.65 2.90 20.44
CA SER A 71 0.45 3.22 19.51
C SER A 71 -0.07 3.96 18.29
N ILE A 72 0.74 4.88 17.76
CA ILE A 72 0.39 5.70 16.59
C ILE A 72 0.86 4.97 15.32
N TYR A 73 -0.04 4.88 14.33
CA TYR A 73 0.21 4.26 13.03
C TYR A 73 -0.24 5.18 11.90
N GLU A 74 0.53 5.19 10.82
CA GLU A 74 0.18 5.90 9.60
C GLU A 74 -0.86 5.13 8.79
N VAL A 75 -2.05 5.74 8.61
CA VAL A 75 -3.21 5.20 7.89
C VAL A 75 -3.35 5.92 6.56
N ILE A 76 -3.66 5.19 5.49
CA ILE A 76 -3.84 5.74 4.13
C ILE A 76 -5.26 5.57 3.58
N ALA A 77 -6.03 4.68 4.17
CA ALA A 77 -7.43 4.47 3.80
C ALA A 77 -8.21 3.75 4.91
N ILE A 78 -9.53 3.79 4.83
CA ILE A 78 -10.45 2.93 5.58
C ILE A 78 -11.13 2.01 4.58
N LEU A 79 -10.99 0.69 4.79
CA LEU A 79 -11.71 -0.33 4.05
C LEU A 79 -13.00 -0.68 4.79
N ASN A 80 -14.13 -0.71 4.07
CA ASN A 80 -15.42 -1.17 4.57
C ASN A 80 -16.02 -2.20 3.62
N ILE A 81 -16.49 -3.33 4.16
CA ILE A 81 -17.26 -4.35 3.44
C ILE A 81 -18.57 -4.56 4.23
N PRO A 82 -19.62 -3.79 3.90
CA PRO A 82 -20.84 -3.74 4.74
C PRO A 82 -21.48 -5.10 4.95
N LYS A 83 -21.59 -5.92 3.89
CA LYS A 83 -22.17 -7.27 3.95
C LYS A 83 -21.49 -8.20 4.96
N LEU A 84 -20.19 -8.00 5.19
CA LEU A 84 -19.39 -8.84 6.09
C LEU A 84 -19.14 -8.18 7.45
N GLU A 85 -19.60 -6.94 7.66
CA GLU A 85 -19.29 -6.13 8.84
C GLU A 85 -17.76 -6.03 9.08
N ILE A 86 -17.00 -5.86 7.99
CA ILE A 86 -15.56 -5.64 8.02
C ILE A 86 -15.35 -4.13 7.86
N GLN A 87 -14.76 -3.47 8.85
CA GLN A 87 -14.33 -2.08 8.74
C GLN A 87 -13.02 -1.89 9.49
N TYR A 88 -11.94 -1.62 8.75
CA TYR A 88 -10.61 -1.45 9.32
C TYR A 88 -9.80 -0.39 8.60
N PRO A 89 -8.91 0.32 9.33
CA PRO A 89 -7.90 1.15 8.70
C PRO A 89 -6.89 0.30 7.92
N VAL A 90 -6.40 0.87 6.81
CA VAL A 90 -5.33 0.33 5.98
C VAL A 90 -4.06 1.11 6.27
N LEU A 91 -3.05 0.46 6.84
CA LEU A 91 -1.77 1.05 7.16
C LEU A 91 -0.93 1.25 5.88
N SER A 92 -0.09 2.29 5.87
CA SER A 92 0.70 2.72 4.70
C SER A 92 1.75 1.70 4.25
N SER A 93 2.18 0.82 5.13
CA SER A 93 3.21 -0.20 4.89
C SER A 93 2.82 -1.54 5.48
N THR A 94 3.60 -2.60 5.17
CA THR A 94 3.34 -3.95 5.68
C THR A 94 4.56 -4.56 6.35
N SER A 95 4.33 -5.20 7.49
CA SER A 95 5.28 -6.05 8.20
C SER A 95 4.53 -7.13 8.98
N LYS A 96 5.25 -8.11 9.54
CA LYS A 96 4.65 -9.12 10.41
C LYS A 96 4.00 -8.51 11.66
N GLU A 97 4.56 -7.44 12.17
CA GLU A 97 4.06 -6.68 13.33
C GLU A 97 2.82 -5.88 12.96
N LEU A 98 2.86 -5.13 11.85
CA LEU A 98 1.76 -4.30 11.39
C LEU A 98 0.53 -5.12 10.99
N LEU A 99 0.71 -6.31 10.44
CA LEU A 99 -0.39 -7.24 10.13
C LEU A 99 -1.17 -7.71 11.36
N LYS A 100 -0.57 -7.64 12.57
CA LYS A 100 -1.27 -7.91 13.83
C LYS A 100 -2.12 -6.73 14.31
N VAL A 101 -1.86 -5.53 13.77
CA VAL A 101 -2.51 -4.28 14.16
C VAL A 101 -3.76 -4.03 13.32
N SER A 102 -3.64 -4.12 11.97
CA SER A 102 -4.74 -3.83 11.04
C SER A 102 -4.48 -4.42 9.65
N LEU A 103 -5.28 -3.98 8.67
CA LEU A 103 -5.03 -4.22 7.26
C LEU A 103 -3.84 -3.38 6.79
N ASN A 104 -3.08 -3.89 5.83
CA ASN A 104 -1.88 -3.20 5.36
C ASN A 104 -1.88 -3.04 3.83
N LYS A 105 -1.37 -1.92 3.32
CA LYS A 105 -0.98 -1.80 1.92
C LYS A 105 0.11 -2.81 1.63
N TYR A 106 -0.11 -3.64 0.62
CA TYR A 106 0.86 -4.64 0.17
C TYR A 106 1.61 -4.15 -1.07
N TRP A 107 0.89 -3.65 -2.08
CA TRP A 107 1.45 -3.23 -3.36
C TRP A 107 0.51 -2.30 -4.11
N GLY A 108 1.02 -1.61 -5.15
CA GLY A 108 0.23 -0.82 -6.09
C GLY A 108 0.16 0.67 -5.79
N PRO A 109 -0.68 1.41 -6.53
CA PRO A 109 -0.80 2.86 -6.45
C PRO A 109 -1.34 3.33 -5.09
N ASN A 110 -1.60 4.62 -4.98
CA ASN A 110 -2.32 5.18 -3.84
C ASN A 110 -3.81 4.76 -3.86
N PRO A 111 -4.51 4.82 -2.71
CA PRO A 111 -5.92 4.49 -2.66
C PRO A 111 -6.74 5.28 -3.68
N ASN A 112 -7.73 4.63 -4.30
CA ASN A 112 -8.67 5.24 -5.24
C ASN A 112 -8.07 5.76 -6.56
N LYS A 113 -6.81 5.43 -6.87
CA LYS A 113 -6.13 5.77 -8.12
C LYS A 113 -6.20 4.63 -9.13
N GLU A 114 -5.93 4.96 -10.41
CA GLU A 114 -5.79 3.97 -11.49
C GLU A 114 -4.72 2.93 -11.15
N GLY A 115 -4.98 1.67 -11.50
CA GLY A 115 -4.13 0.53 -11.18
C GLY A 115 -4.77 -0.40 -10.15
N ASN A 116 -3.98 -1.32 -9.60
CA ASN A 116 -4.45 -2.34 -8.66
C ASN A 116 -3.88 -2.10 -7.26
N PHE A 117 -4.69 -1.50 -6.38
CA PHE A 117 -4.34 -1.29 -4.98
C PHE A 117 -4.52 -2.58 -4.17
N CYS A 118 -3.42 -3.20 -3.73
CA CYS A 118 -3.42 -4.48 -3.05
C CYS A 118 -3.37 -4.31 -1.52
N ILE A 119 -4.31 -4.91 -0.82
CA ILE A 119 -4.45 -4.89 0.64
C ILE A 119 -4.28 -6.30 1.18
N VAL A 120 -3.44 -6.46 2.19
CA VAL A 120 -3.23 -7.73 2.88
C VAL A 120 -3.73 -7.65 4.32
N GLY A 121 -4.30 -8.75 4.82
CA GLY A 121 -4.76 -8.85 6.20
C GLY A 121 -4.79 -10.29 6.68
N HIS A 122 -4.69 -10.49 7.99
CA HIS A 122 -4.80 -11.80 8.60
C HIS A 122 -6.23 -12.38 8.51
N ASN A 123 -6.29 -13.71 8.41
CA ASN A 123 -7.52 -14.50 8.53
C ASN A 123 -7.58 -15.12 9.93
N TYR A 124 -8.04 -14.34 10.92
CA TYR A 124 -8.19 -14.83 12.27
C TYR A 124 -9.47 -15.66 12.46
N ASN A 125 -9.40 -16.69 13.30
CA ASN A 125 -10.56 -17.54 13.64
C ASN A 125 -11.64 -16.79 14.44
N ASP A 126 -11.26 -15.70 15.13
CA ASP A 126 -12.15 -14.80 15.85
C ASP A 126 -12.82 -13.76 14.94
N GLU A 127 -12.74 -13.97 13.62
CA GLU A 127 -13.34 -13.17 12.56
C GLU A 127 -12.75 -11.75 12.40
N ARG A 128 -11.71 -11.35 13.15
CA ARG A 128 -11.01 -10.08 12.96
C ARG A 128 -10.35 -9.99 11.58
N PHE A 129 -10.19 -8.75 11.12
CA PHE A 129 -9.60 -8.38 9.83
C PHE A 129 -10.29 -9.08 8.66
N PHE A 130 -9.61 -9.99 7.98
CA PHE A 130 -10.16 -10.75 6.86
C PHE A 130 -10.69 -12.14 7.27
N GLY A 131 -10.96 -12.37 8.55
CA GLY A 131 -11.51 -13.64 9.05
C GLY A 131 -12.85 -14.04 8.41
N LYS A 132 -13.70 -13.05 8.05
CA LYS A 132 -14.97 -13.27 7.35
C LYS A 132 -14.84 -13.21 5.82
N LEU A 133 -13.69 -12.83 5.25
CA LEU A 133 -13.54 -12.52 3.82
C LEU A 133 -13.92 -13.68 2.90
N HIS A 134 -13.76 -14.92 3.35
CA HIS A 134 -14.14 -16.11 2.59
C HIS A 134 -15.65 -16.23 2.28
N LYS A 135 -16.50 -15.38 2.90
CA LYS A 135 -17.95 -15.33 2.68
C LYS A 135 -18.35 -14.35 1.55
N ILE A 136 -17.37 -13.61 0.99
CA ILE A 136 -17.60 -12.62 -0.06
C ILE A 136 -17.98 -13.31 -1.37
N GLN A 137 -18.79 -12.66 -2.19
CA GLN A 137 -19.29 -13.17 -3.46
C GLN A 137 -19.13 -12.13 -4.57
N ASN A 138 -19.10 -12.56 -5.81
CA ASN A 138 -19.12 -11.65 -6.96
C ASN A 138 -20.37 -10.78 -6.91
N GLY A 139 -20.18 -9.48 -7.16
CA GLY A 139 -21.22 -8.44 -7.05
C GLY A 139 -21.31 -7.78 -5.67
N ASP A 140 -20.62 -8.29 -4.66
CA ASP A 140 -20.57 -7.63 -3.35
C ASP A 140 -19.79 -6.32 -3.42
N GLU A 141 -20.19 -5.36 -2.60
CA GLU A 141 -19.60 -4.03 -2.54
C GLU A 141 -18.46 -3.97 -1.52
N ILE A 142 -17.40 -3.27 -1.90
CA ILE A 142 -16.28 -2.90 -1.05
C ILE A 142 -16.11 -1.39 -1.17
N GLU A 143 -16.16 -0.68 -0.06
CA GLU A 143 -15.94 0.76 0.01
C GLU A 143 -14.51 1.02 0.48
N LEU A 144 -13.81 1.92 -0.21
CA LEU A 144 -12.49 2.39 0.19
C LEU A 144 -12.53 3.91 0.30
N THR A 145 -12.36 4.43 1.52
CA THR A 145 -12.27 5.86 1.80
C THR A 145 -10.82 6.23 2.03
N ASP A 146 -10.26 7.13 1.20
CA ASP A 146 -8.91 7.65 1.41
C ASP A 146 -8.89 8.76 2.49
N MET A 147 -7.71 9.20 2.88
CA MET A 147 -7.54 10.20 3.94
C MET A 147 -7.92 11.63 3.50
N THR A 148 -8.30 11.85 2.24
CA THR A 148 -8.97 13.10 1.80
C THR A 148 -10.47 13.07 2.06
N GLY A 149 -11.02 11.93 2.49
CA GLY A 149 -12.45 11.69 2.66
C GLY A 149 -13.16 11.21 1.40
N LYS A 150 -12.45 10.99 0.30
CA LYS A 150 -13.02 10.47 -0.95
C LYS A 150 -13.27 8.97 -0.84
N THR A 151 -14.51 8.55 -1.01
CA THR A 151 -14.90 7.14 -1.04
C THR A 151 -15.17 6.69 -2.46
N LYS A 152 -14.59 5.54 -2.86
CA LYS A 152 -14.99 4.79 -4.05
C LYS A 152 -15.59 3.45 -3.66
N VAL A 153 -16.60 3.04 -4.43
CA VAL A 153 -17.24 1.72 -4.31
C VAL A 153 -16.69 0.80 -5.38
N TYR A 154 -16.23 -0.35 -4.95
CA TYR A 154 -15.68 -1.41 -5.81
C TYR A 154 -16.61 -2.61 -5.75
N TYR A 155 -16.84 -3.26 -6.89
CA TYR A 155 -17.66 -4.45 -7.00
C TYR A 155 -16.78 -5.67 -7.23
N VAL A 156 -16.96 -6.69 -6.41
CA VAL A 156 -16.22 -7.95 -6.54
C VAL A 156 -16.56 -8.61 -7.86
N TYR A 157 -15.55 -8.92 -8.67
CA TYR A 157 -15.74 -9.60 -9.95
C TYR A 157 -15.10 -10.98 -10.00
N ASP A 158 -14.14 -11.29 -9.13
CA ASP A 158 -13.48 -12.59 -9.08
C ASP A 158 -12.97 -12.93 -7.69
N THR A 159 -13.05 -14.22 -7.33
CA THR A 159 -12.46 -14.76 -6.11
C THR A 159 -11.82 -16.12 -6.41
N TYR A 160 -10.58 -16.31 -5.95
CA TYR A 160 -9.85 -17.55 -6.22
C TYR A 160 -8.79 -17.83 -5.15
N ILE A 161 -8.21 -19.04 -5.22
CA ILE A 161 -7.14 -19.48 -4.32
C ILE A 161 -5.87 -19.67 -5.13
N VAL A 162 -4.72 -19.23 -4.55
CA VAL A 162 -3.41 -19.40 -5.15
C VAL A 162 -2.39 -19.89 -4.13
N ASP A 163 -1.29 -20.43 -4.63
CA ASP A 163 -0.15 -20.77 -3.78
C ASP A 163 0.57 -19.51 -3.28
N PRO A 164 1.27 -19.57 -2.13
CA PRO A 164 1.84 -18.39 -1.46
C PRO A 164 2.86 -17.61 -2.30
N ASP A 165 3.53 -18.26 -3.24
CA ASP A 165 4.54 -17.70 -4.14
C ASP A 165 3.95 -17.11 -5.42
N ASN A 166 2.67 -17.35 -5.70
CA ASN A 166 1.99 -16.81 -6.85
C ASN A 166 1.53 -15.36 -6.61
N THR A 167 2.31 -14.42 -7.12
CA THR A 167 2.05 -12.97 -7.00
C THR A 167 1.30 -12.37 -8.18
N LYS A 168 0.78 -13.16 -9.13
CA LYS A 168 0.07 -12.64 -10.32
C LYS A 168 -1.14 -11.77 -9.99
N CYS A 169 -1.76 -11.98 -8.83
CA CYS A 169 -2.89 -11.17 -8.34
C CYS A 169 -2.52 -9.69 -8.14
N THR A 170 -1.23 -9.36 -7.99
CA THR A 170 -0.74 -7.99 -7.77
C THR A 170 -0.38 -7.25 -9.07
N SER A 171 -0.63 -7.85 -10.23
CA SER A 171 -0.37 -7.22 -11.53
C SER A 171 -1.04 -5.85 -11.63
N GLN A 172 -0.30 -4.88 -12.18
CA GLN A 172 -0.76 -3.51 -12.41
C GLN A 172 -1.35 -3.30 -13.82
N LYS A 173 -1.52 -4.39 -14.60
CA LYS A 173 -2.14 -4.33 -15.93
C LYS A 173 -3.66 -4.29 -15.80
N THR A 174 -4.22 -3.12 -15.51
CA THR A 174 -5.65 -2.90 -15.30
C THR A 174 -6.35 -2.26 -16.50
N ASN A 175 -5.61 -1.96 -17.58
CA ASN A 175 -6.14 -1.28 -18.77
C ASN A 175 -6.83 0.08 -18.46
N GLY A 176 -6.28 0.83 -17.51
CA GLY A 176 -6.82 2.12 -17.08
C GLY A 176 -7.90 2.02 -15.98
N GLU A 177 -8.28 0.81 -15.56
CA GLU A 177 -9.27 0.64 -14.50
C GLU A 177 -8.68 0.86 -13.10
N THR A 178 -9.52 1.32 -12.17
CA THR A 178 -9.22 1.40 -10.75
C THR A 178 -9.68 0.10 -10.08
N GLU A 179 -8.72 -0.72 -9.65
CA GLU A 179 -8.97 -2.02 -9.03
C GLU A 179 -8.43 -2.09 -7.60
N ILE A 180 -9.01 -2.97 -6.81
CA ILE A 180 -8.43 -3.41 -5.53
C ILE A 180 -8.31 -4.94 -5.51
N THR A 181 -7.27 -5.41 -4.81
CA THR A 181 -7.06 -6.82 -4.52
C THR A 181 -6.94 -7.02 -3.02
N LEU A 182 -7.85 -7.83 -2.44
CA LEU A 182 -7.73 -8.24 -1.05
C LEU A 182 -7.06 -9.60 -0.98
N ILE A 183 -6.06 -9.73 -0.10
CA ILE A 183 -5.21 -10.91 0.03
C ILE A 183 -5.23 -11.39 1.48
N THR A 184 -5.60 -12.65 1.68
CA THR A 184 -5.52 -13.28 3.00
C THR A 184 -5.10 -14.74 2.92
N CYS A 185 -4.78 -15.35 4.04
CA CYS A 185 -4.53 -16.80 4.10
C CYS A 185 -5.84 -17.57 3.98
N THR A 186 -5.79 -18.79 3.41
CA THR A 186 -6.87 -19.76 3.57
C THR A 186 -6.93 -20.26 5.02
N LYS A 187 -8.05 -20.89 5.43
CA LYS A 187 -8.21 -21.41 6.81
C LYS A 187 -7.14 -22.39 7.24
N ASN A 188 -6.54 -23.12 6.30
CA ASN A 188 -5.44 -24.04 6.58
C ASN A 188 -4.04 -23.38 6.53
N PHE A 189 -3.98 -22.06 6.26
CA PHE A 189 -2.77 -21.23 6.13
C PHE A 189 -1.78 -21.64 5.03
N LYS A 190 -2.13 -22.63 4.19
CA LYS A 190 -1.22 -23.15 3.15
C LYS A 190 -1.27 -22.34 1.87
N GLN A 191 -2.40 -21.68 1.59
CA GLN A 191 -2.65 -20.94 0.37
C GLN A 191 -3.14 -19.52 0.67
N ARG A 192 -3.34 -18.72 -0.38
CA ARG A 192 -3.89 -17.37 -0.30
C ARG A 192 -5.26 -17.35 -0.95
N PHE A 193 -6.23 -16.76 -0.26
CA PHE A 193 -7.53 -16.41 -0.80
C PHE A 193 -7.46 -14.97 -1.32
N ILE A 194 -7.81 -14.81 -2.59
CA ILE A 194 -7.74 -13.57 -3.34
C ILE A 194 -9.16 -13.12 -3.68
N VAL A 195 -9.40 -11.83 -3.48
CA VAL A 195 -10.63 -11.14 -3.92
C VAL A 195 -10.22 -10.01 -4.86
N LYS A 196 -10.79 -9.98 -6.04
CA LYS A 196 -10.61 -8.93 -7.03
C LYS A 196 -11.88 -8.11 -7.15
N ALA A 197 -11.74 -6.79 -7.03
CA ALA A 197 -12.87 -5.87 -7.20
C ALA A 197 -12.44 -4.65 -8.01
N ARG A 198 -13.38 -4.07 -8.76
CA ARG A 198 -13.15 -2.88 -9.58
C ARG A 198 -14.20 -1.82 -9.32
N CYS A 199 -13.78 -0.57 -9.47
CA CYS A 199 -14.70 0.55 -9.48
C CYS A 199 -15.40 0.59 -10.84
N ASN A 200 -16.75 0.54 -10.86
CA ASN A 200 -17.48 0.76 -12.10
C ASN A 200 -17.40 2.24 -12.46
N PHE A 201 -16.98 2.55 -13.68
CA PHE A 201 -17.20 3.87 -14.23
C PHE A 201 -18.72 4.03 -14.47
N THR A 202 -19.34 4.89 -13.68
CA THR A 202 -20.67 5.45 -14.00
C THR A 202 -20.50 6.69 -14.89
#